data_293236e9e015e50f96e62a672a566aba
#
_entry.id   293236e9e015e50f96e62a672a566aba
#
_cell.length_a   1.000
_cell.length_b   1.000
_cell.length_c   1.000
_cell.angle_alpha   90.00
_cell.angle_beta   90.00
_cell.angle_gamma   90.00
#
_symmetry.space_group_name_H-M   'P 1'
#
loop_
_entity.id
_entity.type
_entity.pdbx_description
1 polymer ?
#
loop_
_entity_poly.entity_id
_entity_poly.type
_entity_poly.pdbx_seq_one_letter_code
_entity_poly.pdbx_strand_id
1 'polypeptide(L)'
;EMQDPLVVATVVEAVMENLKTYMSDYRTSKSRQDVENLTVICEQRKADYYKAQQAYAQFVDSNKNVIRQSATAERERLQQEMNLAYQVYSQVATQLEGARIQAEQAKPVFAIIDPVTIPNRKSAPSKAKMLVIWTFLAGCCAAAWVLFGEDYWKKLKENIN
;
A
#
# COMPACT_ATOMS: atom_id res chain seq x y z
N GLU A 1 -20.83 5.13 17.61
CA GLU A 1 -20.34 6.25 18.47
C GLU A 1 -20.08 5.72 19.86
N MET A 2 -18.82 5.66 20.28
CA MET A 2 -18.47 5.23 21.63
C MET A 2 -18.68 6.38 22.60
N GLN A 3 -19.32 6.11 23.74
CA GLN A 3 -19.68 7.15 24.71
C GLN A 3 -18.52 7.54 25.64
N ASP A 4 -17.51 6.66 25.79
CA ASP A 4 -16.36 6.90 26.67
C ASP A 4 -15.14 7.35 25.86
N PRO A 5 -14.61 8.56 26.08
CA PRO A 5 -13.46 9.11 25.34
C PRO A 5 -12.16 8.33 25.59
N LEU A 6 -12.00 7.69 26.76
CA LEU A 6 -10.85 6.84 27.06
C LEU A 6 -10.85 5.57 26.20
N VAL A 7 -12.00 4.92 26.07
CA VAL A 7 -12.15 3.73 25.24
C VAL A 7 -11.91 4.05 23.76
N VAL A 8 -12.38 5.22 23.30
CA VAL A 8 -12.09 5.66 21.91
C VAL A 8 -10.59 5.82 21.68
N ALA A 9 -9.89 6.48 22.59
CA ALA A 9 -8.44 6.69 22.45
C ALA A 9 -7.67 5.37 22.43
N THR A 10 -7.96 4.44 23.33
CA THR A 10 -7.28 3.12 23.40
C THR A 10 -7.58 2.26 22.18
N VAL A 11 -8.81 2.28 21.65
CA VAL A 11 -9.17 1.53 20.43
C VAL A 11 -8.46 2.11 19.21
N VAL A 12 -8.41 3.44 19.07
CA VAL A 12 -7.70 4.09 17.96
C VAL A 12 -6.20 3.78 18.02
N GLU A 13 -5.59 3.81 19.20
CA GLU A 13 -4.17 3.47 19.38
C GLU A 13 -3.90 2.01 19.01
N ALA A 14 -4.72 1.06 19.45
CA ALA A 14 -4.61 -0.34 19.09
C ALA A 14 -4.78 -0.59 17.58
N VAL A 15 -5.72 0.09 16.94
CA VAL A 15 -5.93 0.02 15.48
C VAL A 15 -4.73 0.59 14.74
N MET A 16 -4.19 1.73 15.17
CA MET A 16 -3.00 2.34 14.57
C MET A 16 -1.77 1.44 14.70
N GLU A 17 -1.56 0.81 15.84
CA GLU A 17 -0.42 -0.10 16.07
C GLU A 17 -0.55 -1.36 15.20
N ASN A 18 -1.74 -1.96 15.13
CA ASN A 18 -1.99 -3.10 14.23
C ASN A 18 -1.80 -2.74 12.76
N LEU A 19 -2.30 -1.58 12.33
CA LEU A 19 -2.14 -1.10 10.95
C LEU A 19 -0.67 -0.86 10.61
N LYS A 20 0.08 -0.25 11.52
CA LYS A 20 1.51 0.01 11.40
C LYS A 20 2.31 -1.30 11.26
N THR A 21 2.03 -2.27 12.12
CA THR A 21 2.65 -3.59 12.06
C THR A 21 2.32 -4.30 10.75
N TYR A 22 1.05 -4.35 10.38
CA TYR A 22 0.61 -4.97 9.13
C TYR A 22 1.27 -4.34 7.89
N MET A 23 1.29 -3.02 7.81
CA MET A 23 1.91 -2.29 6.68
C MET A 23 3.43 -2.52 6.62
N SER A 24 4.08 -2.56 7.79
CA SER A 24 5.51 -2.87 7.93
C SER A 24 5.81 -4.27 7.41
N ASP A 25 5.09 -5.26 7.91
CA ASP A 25 5.29 -6.67 7.57
C ASP A 25 5.00 -6.93 6.08
N TYR A 26 3.93 -6.34 5.56
CA TYR A 26 3.58 -6.49 4.14
C TYR A 26 4.67 -5.94 3.21
N ARG A 27 5.16 -4.72 3.46
CA ARG A 27 6.23 -4.12 2.63
C ARG A 27 7.54 -4.89 2.74
N THR A 28 7.92 -5.28 3.95
CA THR A 28 9.16 -6.01 4.20
C THR A 28 9.10 -7.42 3.60
N SER A 29 7.97 -8.11 3.73
CA SER A 29 7.76 -9.46 3.17
C SER A 29 7.85 -9.43 1.65
N LYS A 30 7.18 -8.48 0.99
CA LYS A 30 7.24 -8.35 -0.47
C LYS A 30 8.66 -8.07 -0.97
N SER A 31 9.35 -7.11 -0.36
CA SER A 31 10.72 -6.78 -0.77
C SER A 31 11.69 -7.95 -0.58
N ARG A 32 11.53 -8.73 0.49
CA ARG A 32 12.30 -9.97 0.70
C ARG A 32 12.03 -11.02 -0.37
N GLN A 33 10.77 -11.21 -0.73
CA GLN A 33 10.38 -12.16 -1.79
C GLN A 33 10.95 -11.75 -3.15
N ASP A 34 10.96 -10.46 -3.47
CA ASP A 34 11.56 -9.94 -4.70
C ASP A 34 13.09 -10.20 -4.73
N VAL A 35 13.80 -9.98 -3.61
CA VAL A 35 15.23 -10.32 -3.49
C VAL A 35 15.48 -11.82 -3.63
N GLU A 36 14.67 -12.67 -3.03
CA GLU A 36 14.79 -14.12 -3.12
C GLU A 36 14.61 -14.60 -4.57
N ASN A 37 13.55 -14.14 -5.24
CA ASN A 37 13.29 -14.46 -6.65
C ASN A 37 14.44 -14.01 -7.56
N LEU A 38 14.91 -12.77 -7.40
CA LEU A 38 16.05 -12.26 -8.18
C LEU A 38 17.34 -13.00 -7.87
N THR A 39 17.53 -13.48 -6.65
CA THR A 39 18.71 -14.30 -6.29
C THR A 39 18.71 -15.61 -7.06
N VAL A 40 17.57 -16.31 -7.10
CA VAL A 40 17.44 -17.57 -7.87
C VAL A 40 17.70 -17.32 -9.36
N ILE A 41 17.11 -16.26 -9.94
CA ILE A 41 17.33 -15.91 -11.35
C ILE A 41 18.81 -15.58 -11.61
N CYS A 42 19.44 -14.81 -10.72
CA CYS A 42 20.85 -14.43 -10.84
C CYS A 42 21.77 -15.66 -10.85
N GLU A 43 21.55 -16.64 -9.97
CA GLU A 43 22.31 -17.90 -9.94
C GLU A 43 22.10 -18.73 -11.22
N GLN A 44 20.88 -18.76 -11.76
CA GLN A 44 20.62 -19.42 -13.04
C GLN A 44 21.39 -18.75 -14.19
N ARG A 45 21.33 -17.41 -14.30
CA ARG A 45 22.06 -16.66 -15.36
C ARG A 45 23.57 -16.77 -15.22
N LYS A 46 24.06 -16.82 -13.99
CA LYS A 46 25.48 -17.08 -13.72
C LYS A 46 25.90 -18.48 -14.20
N ALA A 47 25.09 -19.51 -13.96
CA ALA A 47 25.34 -20.84 -14.45
C ALA A 47 25.30 -20.92 -16.00
N ASP A 48 24.37 -20.22 -16.66
CA ASP A 48 24.29 -20.12 -18.11
C ASP A 48 25.55 -19.45 -18.69
N TYR A 49 26.01 -18.35 -18.08
CA TYR A 49 27.26 -17.70 -18.46
C TYR A 49 28.46 -18.65 -18.34
N TYR A 50 28.61 -19.38 -17.24
CA TYR A 50 29.72 -20.32 -17.09
C TYR A 50 29.67 -21.47 -18.08
N LYS A 51 28.48 -21.96 -18.45
CA LYS A 51 28.34 -22.96 -19.53
C LYS A 51 28.81 -22.41 -20.87
N ALA A 52 28.37 -21.20 -21.22
CA ALA A 52 28.80 -20.56 -22.46
C ALA A 52 30.32 -20.28 -22.47
N GLN A 53 30.88 -19.82 -21.36
CA GLN A 53 32.31 -19.62 -21.19
C GLN A 53 33.10 -20.93 -21.36
N GLN A 54 32.63 -22.00 -20.74
CA GLN A 54 33.26 -23.33 -20.86
C GLN A 54 33.20 -23.85 -22.29
N ALA A 55 32.07 -23.73 -22.99
CA ALA A 55 31.92 -24.12 -24.39
C ALA A 55 32.88 -23.35 -25.28
N TYR A 56 33.00 -22.04 -25.12
CA TYR A 56 33.96 -21.21 -25.83
C TYR A 56 35.42 -21.64 -25.57
N ALA A 57 35.80 -21.83 -24.30
CA ALA A 57 37.13 -22.23 -23.89
C ALA A 57 37.51 -23.61 -24.47
N GLN A 58 36.61 -24.60 -24.36
CA GLN A 58 36.81 -25.97 -24.92
C GLN A 58 37.00 -25.93 -26.45
N PHE A 59 36.21 -25.11 -27.15
CA PHE A 59 36.33 -24.94 -28.56
C PHE A 59 37.68 -24.35 -28.99
N VAL A 60 38.09 -23.26 -28.29
CA VAL A 60 39.38 -22.61 -28.54
C VAL A 60 40.55 -23.54 -28.26
N ASP A 61 40.50 -24.28 -27.15
CA ASP A 61 41.54 -25.26 -26.80
C ASP A 61 41.67 -26.41 -27.80
N SER A 62 40.54 -26.93 -28.28
CA SER A 62 40.50 -28.05 -29.25
C SER A 62 40.94 -27.63 -30.66
N ASN A 63 40.86 -26.33 -30.98
CA ASN A 63 41.07 -25.82 -32.34
C ASN A 63 42.26 -24.87 -32.46
N LYS A 64 43.27 -24.93 -31.56
CA LYS A 64 44.41 -23.99 -31.51
C LYS A 64 45.19 -23.86 -32.82
N ASN A 65 45.20 -24.89 -33.63
CA ASN A 65 45.99 -24.94 -34.87
C ASN A 65 45.14 -25.02 -36.16
N VAL A 66 43.81 -24.78 -36.04
CA VAL A 66 42.91 -24.93 -37.18
C VAL A 66 42.61 -23.57 -37.81
N ILE A 67 43.24 -23.29 -38.97
CA ILE A 67 43.00 -22.06 -39.77
C ILE A 67 41.89 -22.40 -40.81
N ARG A 68 40.71 -22.79 -40.39
CA ARG A 68 39.55 -22.96 -41.27
C ARG A 68 38.54 -21.85 -41.03
N GLN A 69 38.00 -21.28 -42.09
CA GLN A 69 36.99 -20.21 -42.00
C GLN A 69 35.75 -20.65 -41.22
N SER A 70 35.34 -21.92 -41.31
CA SER A 70 34.27 -22.48 -40.50
C SER A 70 34.57 -22.48 -38.98
N ALA A 71 35.83 -22.74 -38.60
CA ALA A 71 36.25 -22.71 -37.19
C ALA A 71 36.27 -21.28 -36.63
N THR A 72 36.62 -20.30 -37.47
CA THR A 72 36.57 -18.88 -37.10
C THR A 72 35.11 -18.45 -36.86
N ALA A 73 34.19 -18.78 -37.76
CA ALA A 73 32.80 -18.43 -37.61
C ALA A 73 32.16 -19.05 -36.36
N GLU A 74 32.51 -20.32 -36.05
CA GLU A 74 31.98 -21.01 -34.86
C GLU A 74 32.60 -20.41 -33.56
N ARG A 75 33.87 -20.01 -33.57
CA ARG A 75 34.49 -19.32 -32.46
C ARG A 75 33.79 -17.96 -32.19
N GLU A 76 33.49 -17.22 -33.25
CA GLU A 76 32.80 -15.93 -33.15
C GLU A 76 31.35 -16.13 -32.59
N ARG A 77 30.64 -17.15 -33.04
CA ARG A 77 29.34 -17.53 -32.55
C ARG A 77 29.36 -17.82 -31.04
N LEU A 78 30.27 -18.68 -30.58
CA LEU A 78 30.41 -19.05 -29.17
C LEU A 78 30.84 -17.84 -28.32
N GLN A 79 31.69 -16.96 -28.85
CA GLN A 79 32.12 -15.73 -28.19
C GLN A 79 30.93 -14.78 -28.03
N GLN A 80 30.07 -14.64 -29.05
CA GLN A 80 28.86 -13.82 -28.98
C GLN A 80 27.86 -14.38 -27.97
N GLU A 81 27.68 -15.71 -27.94
CA GLU A 81 26.83 -16.39 -26.96
C GLU A 81 27.32 -16.16 -25.52
N MET A 82 28.62 -16.31 -25.30
CA MET A 82 29.23 -16.01 -23.99
C MET A 82 29.03 -14.54 -23.59
N ASN A 83 29.25 -13.60 -24.52
CA ASN A 83 29.07 -12.19 -24.26
C ASN A 83 27.60 -11.83 -23.94
N LEU A 84 26.67 -12.43 -24.68
CA LEU A 84 25.23 -12.27 -24.41
C LEU A 84 24.86 -12.80 -23.04
N ALA A 85 25.31 -14.02 -22.69
CA ALA A 85 25.08 -14.62 -21.39
C ALA A 85 25.66 -13.75 -20.25
N TYR A 86 26.85 -13.18 -20.45
CA TYR A 86 27.45 -12.24 -19.51
C TYR A 86 26.65 -10.97 -19.34
N GLN A 87 26.17 -10.37 -20.43
CA GLN A 87 25.33 -9.17 -20.36
C GLN A 87 24.03 -9.42 -19.59
N VAL A 88 23.34 -10.54 -19.85
CA VAL A 88 22.13 -10.91 -19.13
C VAL A 88 22.43 -11.13 -17.65
N TYR A 89 23.48 -11.87 -17.32
CA TYR A 89 23.91 -12.07 -15.93
C TYR A 89 24.20 -10.74 -15.23
N SER A 90 24.98 -9.86 -15.85
CA SER A 90 25.34 -8.55 -15.30
C SER A 90 24.13 -7.67 -15.05
N GLN A 91 23.15 -7.67 -15.98
CA GLN A 91 21.92 -6.93 -15.82
C GLN A 91 21.09 -7.43 -14.65
N VAL A 92 20.93 -8.75 -14.51
CA VAL A 92 20.20 -9.35 -13.39
C VAL A 92 20.92 -9.12 -12.06
N ALA A 93 22.25 -9.20 -12.04
CA ALA A 93 23.05 -8.89 -10.85
C ALA A 93 22.85 -7.45 -10.39
N THR A 94 22.81 -6.49 -11.32
CA THR A 94 22.52 -5.09 -11.01
C THR A 94 21.10 -4.90 -10.46
N GLN A 95 20.11 -5.61 -11.02
CA GLN A 95 18.74 -5.57 -10.51
C GLN A 95 18.65 -6.17 -9.10
N LEU A 96 19.37 -7.27 -8.83
CA LEU A 96 19.43 -7.88 -7.52
C LEU A 96 19.99 -6.92 -6.46
N GLU A 97 21.08 -6.23 -6.77
CA GLU A 97 21.64 -5.22 -5.87
C GLU A 97 20.68 -4.06 -5.63
N GLY A 98 19.99 -3.59 -6.68
CA GLY A 98 18.92 -2.60 -6.55
C GLY A 98 17.78 -3.07 -5.64
N ALA A 99 17.33 -4.32 -5.79
CA ALA A 99 16.29 -4.91 -4.95
C ALA A 99 16.75 -5.06 -3.48
N ARG A 100 18.02 -5.41 -3.24
CA ARG A 100 18.58 -5.48 -1.89
C ARG A 100 18.58 -4.11 -1.20
N ILE A 101 19.02 -3.08 -1.90
CA ILE A 101 18.99 -1.69 -1.40
C ILE A 101 17.56 -1.26 -1.09
N GLN A 102 16.60 -1.58 -1.97
CA GLN A 102 15.18 -1.30 -1.70
C GLN A 102 14.63 -2.05 -0.49
N ALA A 103 15.03 -3.32 -0.31
CA ALA A 103 14.61 -4.12 0.85
C ALA A 103 15.18 -3.55 2.16
N GLU A 104 16.40 -3.02 2.17
CA GLU A 104 16.98 -2.34 3.32
C GLU A 104 16.27 -1.01 3.64
N GLN A 105 15.89 -0.26 2.59
CA GLN A 105 15.16 1.01 2.72
C GLN A 105 13.67 0.81 3.07
N ALA A 106 13.12 -0.37 2.83
CA ALA A 106 11.73 -0.68 3.11
C ALA A 106 11.41 -0.75 4.62
N LYS A 107 12.37 -0.54 5.52
CA LYS A 107 12.11 -0.37 6.95
C LYS A 107 11.21 0.86 7.13
N PRO A 108 9.93 0.68 7.50
CA PRO A 108 8.99 1.80 7.54
C PRO A 108 9.36 2.74 8.68
N VAL A 109 9.71 3.95 8.33
CA VAL A 109 9.83 5.06 9.29
C VAL A 109 8.44 5.71 9.38
N PHE A 110 7.62 5.27 10.33
CA PHE A 110 6.36 5.96 10.62
C PHE A 110 6.65 7.14 11.54
N ALA A 111 6.45 8.35 11.04
CA ALA A 111 6.40 9.53 11.88
C ALA A 111 4.93 9.73 12.31
N ILE A 112 4.65 9.65 13.60
CA ILE A 112 3.35 10.03 14.16
C ILE A 112 3.36 11.56 14.25
N ILE A 113 2.65 12.22 13.34
CA ILE A 113 2.57 13.69 13.28
C ILE A 113 1.67 14.20 14.41
N ASP A 114 0.58 13.47 14.69
CA ASP A 114 -0.35 13.80 15.77
C ASP A 114 -0.54 12.57 16.67
N PRO A 115 -0.06 12.60 17.94
CA PRO A 115 -0.31 11.52 18.88
C PRO A 115 -1.80 11.45 19.23
N VAL A 116 -2.29 10.22 19.48
CA VAL A 116 -3.68 10.01 19.94
C VAL A 116 -3.89 10.77 21.24
N THR A 117 -4.69 11.84 21.20
CA THR A 117 -5.05 12.63 22.38
C THR A 117 -6.48 12.33 22.79
N ILE A 118 -6.72 12.31 24.10
CA ILE A 118 -8.08 12.13 24.64
C ILE A 118 -8.90 13.37 24.26
N PRO A 119 -10.03 13.22 23.54
CA PRO A 119 -10.84 14.36 23.12
C PRO A 119 -11.47 15.05 24.33
N ASN A 120 -11.02 16.28 24.61
CA ASN A 120 -11.55 17.10 25.72
C ASN A 120 -12.95 17.68 25.45
N ARG A 121 -13.49 17.52 24.23
CA ARG A 121 -14.80 18.04 23.86
C ARG A 121 -15.64 16.96 23.16
N LYS A 122 -16.91 16.87 23.56
CA LYS A 122 -17.89 15.99 22.89
C LYS A 122 -18.14 16.49 21.46
N SER A 123 -17.97 15.65 20.48
CA SER A 123 -18.12 15.99 19.06
C SER A 123 -19.57 16.20 18.63
N ALA A 124 -20.55 15.57 19.30
CA ALA A 124 -21.99 15.70 19.04
C ALA A 124 -22.83 15.02 20.15
N PRO A 125 -24.10 15.38 20.31
CA PRO A 125 -24.75 16.55 19.71
C PRO A 125 -24.48 17.81 20.52
N SER A 126 -24.32 18.97 19.85
CA SER A 126 -24.20 20.23 20.58
C SER A 126 -25.54 20.57 21.22
N LYS A 127 -25.59 20.62 22.56
CA LYS A 127 -26.80 20.95 23.33
C LYS A 127 -27.45 22.25 22.86
N ALA A 128 -26.65 23.20 22.42
CA ALA A 128 -27.12 24.47 21.85
C ALA A 128 -27.93 24.30 20.56
N LYS A 129 -27.46 23.47 19.62
CA LYS A 129 -28.21 23.17 18.38
C LYS A 129 -29.54 22.48 18.67
N MET A 130 -29.54 21.56 19.61
CA MET A 130 -30.76 20.84 20.00
C MET A 130 -31.80 21.77 20.62
N LEU A 131 -31.36 22.71 21.45
CA LEU A 131 -32.21 23.73 22.09
C LEU A 131 -32.83 24.66 21.05
N VAL A 132 -32.05 25.11 20.05
CA VAL A 132 -32.56 25.97 18.96
C VAL A 132 -33.62 25.23 18.12
N ILE A 133 -33.39 23.96 17.79
CA ILE A 133 -34.35 23.16 17.03
C ILE A 133 -35.66 23.00 17.81
N TRP A 134 -35.62 22.68 19.10
CA TRP A 134 -36.81 22.49 19.93
C TRP A 134 -37.56 23.82 20.12
N THR A 135 -36.86 24.94 20.28
CA THR A 135 -37.47 26.28 20.42
C THR A 135 -38.19 26.67 19.12
N PHE A 136 -37.55 26.41 17.99
CA PHE A 136 -38.15 26.69 16.69
C PHE A 136 -39.40 25.83 16.43
N LEU A 137 -39.34 24.53 16.78
CA LEU A 137 -40.49 23.59 16.63
C LEU A 137 -41.65 24.02 17.53
N ALA A 138 -41.36 24.40 18.76
CA ALA A 138 -42.38 24.91 19.68
C ALA A 138 -43.03 26.23 19.19
N GLY A 139 -42.24 27.13 18.62
CA GLY A 139 -42.73 28.35 17.99
C GLY A 139 -43.65 28.09 16.80
N CYS A 140 -43.28 27.15 15.91
CA CYS A 140 -44.11 26.74 14.80
C CYS A 140 -45.44 26.11 15.25
N CYS A 141 -45.39 25.25 16.28
CA CYS A 141 -46.62 24.64 16.83
C CYS A 141 -47.52 25.69 17.47
N ALA A 142 -46.97 26.68 18.21
CA ALA A 142 -47.77 27.74 18.79
C ALA A 142 -48.40 28.65 17.72
N ALA A 143 -47.66 29.01 16.68
CA ALA A 143 -48.20 29.76 15.53
C ALA A 143 -49.33 29.01 14.80
N ALA A 144 -49.11 27.72 14.55
CA ALA A 144 -50.15 26.86 13.95
C ALA A 144 -51.38 26.79 14.82
N TRP A 145 -51.25 26.70 16.14
CA TRP A 145 -52.36 26.67 17.08
C TRP A 145 -53.16 28.00 17.06
N VAL A 146 -52.47 29.15 17.02
CA VAL A 146 -53.13 30.44 16.97
C VAL A 146 -53.86 30.65 15.63
N LEU A 147 -53.26 30.27 14.50
CA LEU A 147 -53.83 30.48 13.20
C LEU A 147 -54.97 29.52 12.87
N PHE A 148 -54.87 28.26 13.29
CA PHE A 148 -55.85 27.22 12.93
C PHE A 148 -56.75 26.84 14.10
N GLY A 149 -56.32 27.03 15.33
CA GLY A 149 -57.06 26.61 16.51
C GLY A 149 -58.36 27.42 16.71
N GLU A 150 -58.35 28.73 16.44
CA GLU A 150 -59.53 29.54 16.58
C GLU A 150 -60.61 29.18 15.54
N ASP A 151 -60.22 28.90 14.31
CA ASP A 151 -61.18 28.48 13.24
C ASP A 151 -61.75 27.09 13.50
N TYR A 152 -60.96 26.20 14.03
CA TYR A 152 -61.41 24.85 14.41
C TYR A 152 -62.43 24.88 15.58
N TRP A 153 -62.17 25.70 16.60
CA TRP A 153 -63.07 25.88 17.70
C TRP A 153 -64.37 26.61 17.33
N LYS A 154 -64.33 27.56 16.41
CA LYS A 154 -65.56 28.20 15.89
C LYS A 154 -66.41 27.23 15.09
N LYS A 155 -65.84 26.43 14.20
CA LYS A 155 -66.53 25.39 13.43
C LYS A 155 -67.11 24.26 14.31
N LEU A 156 -66.41 23.88 15.40
CA LEU A 156 -66.87 22.86 16.32
C LEU A 156 -68.08 23.36 17.11
N LYS A 157 -68.11 24.66 17.49
CA LYS A 157 -69.21 25.30 18.23
C LYS A 157 -70.42 25.48 17.37
N GLU A 158 -70.23 25.75 16.08
CA GLU A 158 -71.33 25.93 15.11
C GLU A 158 -72.04 24.60 14.75
N ASN A 159 -71.31 23.47 14.86
CA ASN A 159 -71.83 22.14 14.52
C ASN A 159 -72.48 21.43 15.73
N ILE A 160 -72.45 22.03 16.96
CA ILE A 160 -73.05 21.47 18.18
C ILE A 160 -74.32 22.23 18.59
N ASN A 161 -74.64 23.34 17.93
CA ASN A 161 -75.88 24.13 18.17
C ASN A 161 -76.84 23.99 17.00
#